data_f0122b4b8664fe7c4fa33f4fa5192f52
#
_entry.id   f0122b4b8664fe7c4fa33f4fa5192f52
#
_cell.length_a   1.000
_cell.length_b   1.000
_cell.length_c   1.000
_cell.angle_alpha   90.00
_cell.angle_beta   90.00
_cell.angle_gamma   90.00
#
_symmetry.space_group_name_H-M   'P 1'
#
loop_
_entity.id
_entity.type
_entity.pdbx_description
1 polymer ?
#
loop_
_entity_poly.entity_id
_entity_poly.type
_entity_poly.pdbx_seq_one_letter_code
_entity_poly.pdbx_strand_id
1 'polypeptide(L)'
;MPKVTEEYMESKRRMIVDACYQVCLRKPVEMVTISDVIAETGMSQGAIYRYYNGLDEILADMSSKIRADYNIIEQFEKILTNKDISFEEITYQVCDCLGETMEKHLSDIQKINFDFGVLAINEPERAAKIMADIKSPGNLDYLGKKAIPMLIEGACKSGYQLAASPEDIGIFIASSYAGIEKYCILTHCYGTSDLKIKVEPRKLFRTLADSIILLLGGKTNVL
;
A
#
# COMPACT_ATOMS: atom_id res chain seq x y z
N MET A 1 -19.13 -8.36 -39.51
CA MET A 1 -18.73 -7.38 -38.49
C MET A 1 -17.23 -7.51 -38.30
N PRO A 2 -16.45 -6.44 -38.34
CA PRO A 2 -15.03 -6.54 -38.03
C PRO A 2 -14.85 -7.08 -36.61
N LYS A 3 -14.01 -8.10 -36.46
CA LYS A 3 -13.64 -8.67 -35.16
C LYS A 3 -12.97 -7.57 -34.34
N VAL A 4 -13.54 -7.20 -33.21
CA VAL A 4 -12.90 -6.25 -32.28
C VAL A 4 -11.56 -6.88 -31.87
N THR A 5 -10.46 -6.16 -32.10
CA THR A 5 -9.13 -6.67 -31.79
C THR A 5 -8.96 -6.74 -30.27
N GLU A 6 -8.15 -7.68 -29.79
CA GLU A 6 -7.81 -7.81 -28.36
C GLU A 6 -7.19 -6.51 -27.82
N GLU A 7 -6.35 -5.86 -28.62
CA GLU A 7 -5.74 -4.55 -28.31
C GLU A 7 -6.79 -3.46 -28.08
N TYR A 8 -7.86 -3.42 -28.88
CA TYR A 8 -8.96 -2.47 -28.68
C TYR A 8 -9.72 -2.75 -27.38
N MET A 9 -9.97 -4.03 -27.07
CA MET A 9 -10.64 -4.43 -25.83
C MET A 9 -9.81 -4.00 -24.61
N GLU A 10 -8.51 -4.26 -24.64
CA GLU A 10 -7.58 -3.89 -23.60
C GLU A 10 -7.48 -2.38 -23.42
N SER A 11 -7.41 -1.61 -24.52
CA SER A 11 -7.44 -0.15 -24.50
C SER A 11 -8.70 0.39 -23.80
N LYS A 12 -9.86 -0.22 -24.04
CA LYS A 12 -11.11 0.18 -23.40
C LYS A 12 -11.16 -0.20 -21.92
N ARG A 13 -10.66 -1.38 -21.55
CA ARG A 13 -10.51 -1.76 -20.13
C ARG A 13 -9.63 -0.77 -19.40
N ARG A 14 -8.49 -0.42 -19.96
CA ARG A 14 -7.55 0.57 -19.39
C ARG A 14 -8.23 1.93 -19.18
N MET A 15 -8.99 2.42 -20.16
CA MET A 15 -9.73 3.68 -20.04
C MET A 15 -10.75 3.65 -18.90
N ILE A 16 -11.45 2.53 -18.69
CA ILE A 16 -12.42 2.36 -17.60
C ILE A 16 -11.71 2.31 -16.24
N VAL A 17 -10.60 1.60 -16.15
CA VAL A 17 -9.77 1.50 -14.94
C VAL A 17 -9.18 2.87 -14.58
N ASP A 18 -8.67 3.63 -15.55
CA ASP A 18 -8.14 4.96 -15.33
C ASP A 18 -9.23 5.93 -14.84
N ALA A 19 -10.43 5.84 -15.40
CA ALA A 19 -11.57 6.63 -14.93
C ALA A 19 -11.96 6.26 -13.49
N CYS A 20 -12.02 4.98 -13.15
CA CYS A 20 -12.26 4.53 -11.78
C CYS A 20 -11.22 5.07 -10.80
N TYR A 21 -9.94 5.04 -11.18
CA TYR A 21 -8.85 5.63 -10.41
C TYR A 21 -9.08 7.14 -10.16
N GLN A 22 -9.42 7.91 -11.20
CA GLN A 22 -9.72 9.34 -11.05
C GLN A 22 -10.91 9.62 -10.12
N VAL A 23 -11.92 8.77 -10.13
CA VAL A 23 -13.05 8.86 -9.18
C VAL A 23 -12.56 8.58 -7.75
N CYS A 24 -11.77 7.52 -7.54
CA CYS A 24 -11.23 7.14 -6.22
C CYS A 24 -10.29 8.21 -5.62
N LEU A 25 -9.63 9.03 -6.43
CA LEU A 25 -8.85 10.17 -5.92
C LEU A 25 -9.73 11.23 -5.22
N ARG A 26 -10.97 11.39 -5.67
CA ARG A 26 -11.90 12.43 -5.21
C ARG A 26 -12.95 11.92 -4.23
N LYS A 27 -13.16 10.61 -4.16
CA LYS A 27 -14.25 9.99 -3.41
C LYS A 27 -13.72 8.75 -2.68
N PRO A 28 -14.12 8.49 -1.43
CA PRO A 28 -13.77 7.24 -0.74
C PRO A 28 -14.21 6.02 -1.55
N VAL A 29 -13.39 4.97 -1.60
CA VAL A 29 -13.65 3.77 -2.42
C VAL A 29 -15.02 3.14 -2.13
N GLU A 30 -15.43 3.09 -0.86
CA GLU A 30 -16.73 2.53 -0.46
C GLU A 30 -17.94 3.33 -0.99
N MET A 31 -17.74 4.61 -1.32
CA MET A 31 -18.78 5.50 -1.83
C MET A 31 -18.78 5.59 -3.36
N VAL A 32 -17.83 4.97 -4.05
CA VAL A 32 -17.79 4.95 -5.52
C VAL A 32 -18.91 4.08 -6.05
N THR A 33 -19.54 4.54 -7.12
CA THR A 33 -20.60 3.83 -7.83
C THR A 33 -20.24 3.60 -9.29
N ILE A 34 -20.89 2.62 -9.93
CA ILE A 34 -20.72 2.41 -11.38
C ILE A 34 -21.11 3.65 -12.19
N SER A 35 -22.08 4.42 -11.68
CA SER A 35 -22.53 5.67 -12.32
C SER A 35 -21.46 6.76 -12.30
N ASP A 36 -20.63 6.80 -11.25
CA ASP A 36 -19.49 7.71 -11.19
C ASP A 36 -18.46 7.38 -12.29
N VAL A 37 -18.17 6.09 -12.47
CA VAL A 37 -17.24 5.61 -13.51
C VAL A 37 -17.80 5.87 -14.91
N ILE A 38 -19.11 5.66 -15.12
CA ILE A 38 -19.79 5.99 -16.38
C ILE A 38 -19.64 7.48 -16.70
N ALA A 39 -19.91 8.33 -15.72
CA ALA A 39 -19.80 9.78 -15.89
C ALA A 39 -18.36 10.22 -16.23
N GLU A 40 -17.37 9.62 -15.57
CA GLU A 40 -15.95 9.93 -15.79
C GLU A 40 -15.45 9.46 -17.16
N THR A 41 -15.89 8.27 -17.62
CA THR A 41 -15.47 7.74 -18.93
C THR A 41 -16.17 8.42 -20.11
N GLY A 42 -17.34 9.00 -19.89
CA GLY A 42 -18.24 9.43 -20.96
C GLY A 42 -18.84 8.30 -21.80
N MET A 43 -18.62 7.01 -21.40
CA MET A 43 -19.20 5.85 -22.07
C MET A 43 -20.65 5.62 -21.62
N SER A 44 -21.44 4.96 -22.49
CA SER A 44 -22.76 4.50 -22.05
C SER A 44 -22.65 3.32 -21.08
N GLN A 45 -23.62 3.15 -20.21
CA GLN A 45 -23.71 2.01 -19.28
C GLN A 45 -23.55 0.67 -20.00
N GLY A 46 -24.27 0.46 -21.09
CA GLY A 46 -24.19 -0.77 -21.89
C GLY A 46 -22.80 -0.99 -22.52
N ALA A 47 -22.04 0.08 -22.77
CA ALA A 47 -20.68 -0.04 -23.25
C ALA A 47 -19.74 -0.52 -22.15
N ILE A 48 -19.88 -0.07 -20.90
CA ILE A 48 -19.05 -0.53 -19.77
C ILE A 48 -19.33 -2.00 -19.46
N TYR A 49 -20.59 -2.42 -19.44
CA TYR A 49 -20.97 -3.82 -19.18
C TYR A 49 -20.52 -4.85 -20.24
N ARG A 50 -19.92 -4.40 -21.36
CA ARG A 50 -19.22 -5.29 -22.30
C ARG A 50 -17.83 -5.70 -21.79
N TYR A 51 -17.26 -4.97 -20.85
CA TYR A 51 -15.91 -5.14 -20.36
C TYR A 51 -15.85 -5.65 -18.93
N TYR A 52 -16.84 -5.27 -18.10
CA TYR A 52 -16.90 -5.56 -16.68
C TYR A 52 -18.32 -5.90 -16.25
N ASN A 53 -18.48 -6.91 -15.40
CA ASN A 53 -19.79 -7.31 -14.86
C ASN A 53 -20.29 -6.38 -13.76
N GLY A 54 -19.41 -5.56 -13.16
CA GLY A 54 -19.76 -4.62 -12.11
C GLY A 54 -18.58 -3.82 -11.62
N LEU A 55 -18.85 -2.96 -10.64
CA LEU A 55 -17.85 -2.06 -10.07
C LEU A 55 -16.71 -2.82 -9.39
N ASP A 56 -17.00 -3.91 -8.69
CA ASP A 56 -16.00 -4.63 -7.90
C ASP A 56 -14.89 -5.24 -8.78
N GLU A 57 -15.25 -5.70 -10.00
CA GLU A 57 -14.30 -6.17 -11.00
C GLU A 57 -13.41 -5.01 -11.52
N ILE A 58 -13.98 -3.81 -11.69
CA ILE A 58 -13.21 -2.62 -12.07
C ILE A 58 -12.24 -2.21 -10.94
N LEU A 59 -12.71 -2.25 -9.69
CA LEU A 59 -11.88 -1.96 -8.52
C LEU A 59 -10.72 -2.95 -8.37
N ALA A 60 -10.95 -4.24 -8.65
CA ALA A 60 -9.90 -5.27 -8.63
C ALA A 60 -8.84 -5.04 -9.72
N ASP A 61 -9.26 -4.75 -10.97
CA ASP A 61 -8.33 -4.43 -12.06
C ASP A 61 -7.59 -3.12 -11.81
N MET A 62 -8.25 -2.09 -11.24
CA MET A 62 -7.61 -0.84 -10.82
C MET A 62 -6.55 -1.10 -9.75
N SER A 63 -6.86 -1.88 -8.73
CA SER A 63 -5.91 -2.24 -7.69
C SER A 63 -4.74 -3.06 -8.23
N SER A 64 -5.00 -3.97 -9.19
CA SER A 64 -3.95 -4.74 -9.86
C SER A 64 -2.99 -3.82 -10.63
N LYS A 65 -3.52 -2.81 -11.34
CA LYS A 65 -2.72 -1.82 -12.05
C LYS A 65 -1.90 -0.97 -11.10
N ILE A 66 -2.51 -0.43 -10.03
CA ILE A 66 -1.80 0.34 -9.00
C ILE A 66 -0.64 -0.47 -8.42
N ARG A 67 -0.88 -1.73 -8.03
CA ARG A 67 0.16 -2.60 -7.48
C ARG A 67 1.29 -2.90 -8.47
N ALA A 68 0.99 -2.97 -9.76
CA ALA A 68 2.01 -3.19 -10.80
C ALA A 68 2.84 -1.93 -11.05
N ASP A 69 2.16 -0.77 -11.20
CA ASP A 69 2.81 0.51 -11.53
C ASP A 69 3.67 1.05 -10.38
N TYR A 70 3.32 0.74 -9.13
CA TYR A 70 3.97 1.24 -7.92
C TYR A 70 4.60 0.13 -7.06
N ASN A 71 5.09 -0.91 -7.73
CA ASN A 71 5.77 -2.02 -7.09
C ASN A 71 7.19 -1.61 -6.67
N ILE A 72 7.46 -1.67 -5.36
CA ILE A 72 8.78 -1.41 -4.77
C ILE A 72 9.45 -2.69 -4.22
N ILE A 73 8.89 -3.87 -4.51
CA ILE A 73 9.39 -5.15 -3.99
C ILE A 73 10.85 -5.39 -4.42
N GLU A 74 11.19 -5.11 -5.68
CA GLU A 74 12.57 -5.27 -6.17
C GLU A 74 13.55 -4.36 -5.41
N GLN A 75 13.13 -3.14 -5.06
CA GLN A 75 13.93 -2.23 -4.25
C GLN A 75 14.14 -2.79 -2.83
N PHE A 76 13.07 -3.31 -2.21
CA PHE A 76 13.19 -3.97 -0.91
C PHE A 76 14.10 -5.19 -0.96
N GLU A 77 13.99 -6.03 -1.99
CA GLU A 77 14.85 -7.21 -2.13
C GLU A 77 16.34 -6.82 -2.23
N LYS A 78 16.66 -5.77 -2.99
CA LYS A 78 18.03 -5.25 -3.07
C LYS A 78 18.56 -4.78 -1.72
N ILE A 79 17.74 -4.07 -0.95
CA ILE A 79 18.12 -3.58 0.39
C ILE A 79 18.30 -4.77 1.35
N LEU A 80 17.29 -5.64 1.45
CA LEU A 80 17.26 -6.75 2.41
C LEU A 80 18.34 -7.82 2.18
N THR A 81 18.79 -7.99 0.94
CA THR A 81 19.82 -8.97 0.57
C THR A 81 21.22 -8.40 0.51
N ASN A 82 21.39 -7.10 0.77
CA ASN A 82 22.69 -6.45 0.77
C ASN A 82 23.52 -6.95 1.98
N LYS A 83 24.65 -7.61 1.70
CA LYS A 83 25.56 -8.18 2.71
C LYS A 83 26.65 -7.22 3.15
N ASP A 84 26.77 -6.08 2.49
CA ASP A 84 27.86 -5.11 2.71
C ASP A 84 27.51 -4.06 3.78
N ILE A 85 26.26 -4.09 4.28
CA ILE A 85 25.76 -3.15 5.28
C ILE A 85 25.20 -3.89 6.49
N SER A 86 25.16 -3.22 7.65
CA SER A 86 24.61 -3.78 8.88
C SER A 86 23.09 -3.94 8.81
N PHE A 87 22.50 -4.74 9.72
CA PHE A 87 21.05 -4.88 9.77
C PHE A 87 20.37 -3.57 10.19
N GLU A 88 21.03 -2.73 10.99
CA GLU A 88 20.56 -1.40 11.34
C GLU A 88 20.44 -0.53 10.08
N GLU A 89 21.46 -0.52 9.25
CA GLU A 89 21.45 0.23 7.99
C GLU A 89 20.38 -0.31 7.02
N ILE A 90 20.22 -1.64 6.93
CA ILE A 90 19.11 -2.27 6.18
C ILE A 90 17.77 -1.76 6.71
N THR A 91 17.56 -1.73 8.04
CA THR A 91 16.32 -1.27 8.66
C THR A 91 16.05 0.19 8.34
N TYR A 92 17.07 1.04 8.42
CA TYR A 92 16.96 2.46 8.04
C TYR A 92 16.57 2.61 6.58
N GLN A 93 17.23 1.92 5.67
CA GLN A 93 16.96 2.02 4.23
C GLN A 93 15.55 1.54 3.86
N VAL A 94 15.06 0.45 4.48
CA VAL A 94 13.68 -0.01 4.29
C VAL A 94 12.68 1.04 4.78
N CYS A 95 12.88 1.60 5.97
CA CYS A 95 12.01 2.62 6.52
C CYS A 95 12.08 3.95 5.76
N ASP A 96 13.26 4.35 5.29
CA ASP A 96 13.43 5.55 4.45
C ASP A 96 12.68 5.38 3.12
N CYS A 97 12.74 4.19 2.48
CA CYS A 97 12.00 3.87 1.27
C CYS A 97 10.47 3.94 1.51
N LEU A 98 9.99 3.41 2.64
CA LEU A 98 8.57 3.50 3.03
C LEU A 98 8.14 4.95 3.26
N GLY A 99 8.96 5.72 3.97
CA GLY A 99 8.70 7.14 4.26
C GLY A 99 8.66 7.99 2.99
N GLU A 100 9.57 7.73 2.04
CA GLU A 100 9.59 8.39 0.74
C GLU A 100 8.36 8.05 -0.10
N THR A 101 8.01 6.76 -0.16
CA THR A 101 6.83 6.29 -0.89
C THR A 101 5.55 6.87 -0.30
N MET A 102 5.44 6.89 1.05
CA MET A 102 4.32 7.50 1.74
C MET A 102 4.20 9.00 1.42
N GLU A 103 5.29 9.76 1.50
CA GLU A 103 5.28 11.20 1.23
C GLU A 103 4.90 11.52 -0.22
N LYS A 104 5.48 10.76 -1.17
CA LYS A 104 5.28 10.98 -2.60
C LYS A 104 3.88 10.63 -3.09
N HIS A 105 3.27 9.58 -2.50
CA HIS A 105 2.01 9.00 -2.96
C HIS A 105 0.88 9.10 -1.95
N LEU A 106 0.97 10.06 -1.04
CA LEU A 106 0.02 10.19 0.06
C LEU A 106 -1.42 10.48 -0.40
N SER A 107 -1.57 11.39 -1.38
CA SER A 107 -2.87 11.86 -1.86
C SER A 107 -3.49 10.96 -2.95
N ASP A 108 -2.76 9.96 -3.41
CA ASP A 108 -3.21 9.07 -4.47
C ASP A 108 -3.26 7.61 -3.98
N ILE A 109 -2.20 6.85 -4.14
CA ILE A 109 -2.19 5.42 -3.87
C ILE A 109 -2.40 5.09 -2.40
N GLN A 110 -1.76 5.84 -1.50
CA GLN A 110 -1.87 5.56 -0.06
C GLN A 110 -3.30 5.84 0.42
N LYS A 111 -3.92 6.94 -0.07
CA LYS A 111 -5.34 7.21 0.20
C LYS A 111 -6.24 6.08 -0.29
N ILE A 112 -6.04 5.59 -1.52
CA ILE A 112 -6.86 4.52 -2.08
C ILE A 112 -6.66 3.21 -1.29
N ASN A 113 -5.42 2.86 -0.91
CA ASN A 113 -5.13 1.70 -0.08
C ASN A 113 -5.81 1.79 1.29
N PHE A 114 -5.75 2.97 1.92
CA PHE A 114 -6.45 3.24 3.18
C PHE A 114 -7.96 3.06 3.04
N ASP A 115 -8.56 3.59 1.97
CA ASP A 115 -10.00 3.46 1.69
C ASP A 115 -10.40 1.98 1.47
N PHE A 116 -9.56 1.17 0.85
CA PHE A 116 -9.77 -0.29 0.79
C PHE A 116 -9.70 -0.94 2.17
N GLY A 117 -8.83 -0.46 3.06
CA GLY A 117 -8.81 -0.88 4.46
C GLY A 117 -10.12 -0.55 5.19
N VAL A 118 -10.69 0.64 4.96
CA VAL A 118 -11.99 1.05 5.50
C VAL A 118 -13.11 0.17 4.93
N LEU A 119 -13.10 -0.09 3.61
CA LEU A 119 -14.04 -1.02 2.98
C LEU A 119 -13.97 -2.42 3.61
N ALA A 120 -12.77 -2.92 3.90
CA ALA A 120 -12.59 -4.23 4.51
C ALA A 120 -13.16 -4.31 5.96
N ILE A 121 -13.19 -3.20 6.68
CA ILE A 121 -13.81 -3.11 8.00
C ILE A 121 -15.34 -3.09 7.88
N ASN A 122 -15.87 -2.30 6.94
CA ASN A 122 -17.32 -2.08 6.82
C ASN A 122 -18.04 -3.18 6.02
N GLU A 123 -17.40 -3.69 4.97
CA GLU A 123 -17.94 -4.70 4.05
C GLU A 123 -16.93 -5.84 3.81
N PRO A 124 -16.59 -6.65 4.83
CA PRO A 124 -15.48 -7.63 4.77
C PRO A 124 -15.64 -8.67 3.66
N GLU A 125 -16.86 -9.15 3.41
CA GLU A 125 -17.11 -10.14 2.37
C GLU A 125 -16.91 -9.56 0.95
N ARG A 126 -17.32 -8.32 0.73
CA ARG A 126 -17.12 -7.59 -0.52
C ARG A 126 -15.64 -7.31 -0.76
N ALA A 127 -14.95 -6.80 0.25
CA ALA A 127 -13.52 -6.56 0.19
C ALA A 127 -12.74 -7.84 -0.10
N ALA A 128 -13.09 -8.97 0.53
CA ALA A 128 -12.47 -10.27 0.28
C ALA A 128 -12.62 -10.72 -1.18
N LYS A 129 -13.80 -10.50 -1.79
CA LYS A 129 -14.02 -10.82 -3.22
C LYS A 129 -13.15 -9.96 -4.13
N ILE A 130 -13.13 -8.64 -3.90
CA ILE A 130 -12.27 -7.72 -4.68
C ILE A 130 -10.80 -8.13 -4.55
N MET A 131 -10.34 -8.41 -3.33
CA MET A 131 -8.95 -8.80 -3.06
C MET A 131 -8.57 -10.13 -3.72
N ALA A 132 -9.49 -11.09 -3.83
CA ALA A 132 -9.25 -12.37 -4.49
C ALA A 132 -9.02 -12.22 -6.01
N ASP A 133 -9.58 -11.19 -6.63
CA ASP A 133 -9.45 -10.92 -8.07
C ASP A 133 -8.23 -10.05 -8.41
N ILE A 134 -7.50 -9.53 -7.41
CA ILE A 134 -6.28 -8.74 -7.62
C ILE A 134 -5.13 -9.66 -8.06
N LYS A 135 -4.55 -9.36 -9.22
CA LYS A 135 -3.54 -10.20 -9.89
C LYS A 135 -2.10 -9.89 -9.50
N SER A 136 -1.85 -8.68 -9.00
CA SER A 136 -0.50 -8.22 -8.69
C SER A 136 -0.19 -8.33 -7.18
N PRO A 137 1.04 -8.72 -6.78
CA PRO A 137 1.43 -8.76 -5.38
C PRO A 137 1.43 -7.35 -4.79
N GLY A 138 1.02 -7.23 -3.53
CA GLY A 138 1.05 -5.97 -2.79
C GLY A 138 2.37 -5.75 -2.06
N ASN A 139 2.83 -4.51 -1.99
CA ASN A 139 4.02 -4.15 -1.21
C ASN A 139 3.86 -4.52 0.28
N LEU A 140 2.66 -4.30 0.86
CA LEU A 140 2.37 -4.66 2.26
C LEU A 140 2.37 -6.17 2.50
N ASP A 141 1.88 -6.96 1.54
CA ASP A 141 1.97 -8.43 1.61
C ASP A 141 3.42 -8.89 1.63
N TYR A 142 4.28 -8.28 0.82
CA TYR A 142 5.71 -8.57 0.80
C TYR A 142 6.37 -8.18 2.12
N LEU A 143 6.09 -6.98 2.64
CA LEU A 143 6.62 -6.52 3.92
C LEU A 143 6.26 -7.49 5.05
N GLY A 144 5.00 -7.84 5.20
CA GLY A 144 4.54 -8.73 6.27
C GLY A 144 5.07 -10.17 6.14
N LYS A 145 5.05 -10.73 4.92
CA LYS A 145 5.36 -12.15 4.70
C LYS A 145 6.85 -12.44 4.49
N LYS A 146 7.64 -11.43 4.08
CA LYS A 146 9.07 -11.61 3.76
C LYS A 146 9.98 -10.62 4.45
N ALA A 147 9.77 -9.31 4.30
CA ALA A 147 10.72 -8.31 4.76
C ALA A 147 10.89 -8.33 6.30
N ILE A 148 9.79 -8.32 7.05
CA ILE A 148 9.84 -8.39 8.53
C ILE A 148 10.51 -9.67 9.02
N PRO A 149 10.14 -10.88 8.56
CA PRO A 149 10.87 -12.11 8.92
C PRO A 149 12.35 -12.06 8.57
N MET A 150 12.74 -11.53 7.41
CA MET A 150 14.14 -11.41 7.02
C MET A 150 14.93 -10.48 7.94
N LEU A 151 14.35 -9.35 8.38
CA LEU A 151 15.00 -8.44 9.33
C LEU A 151 15.22 -9.12 10.67
N ILE A 152 14.21 -9.80 11.20
CA ILE A 152 14.29 -10.54 12.47
C ILE A 152 15.35 -11.66 12.39
N GLU A 153 15.30 -12.45 11.32
CA GLU A 153 16.27 -13.52 11.09
C GLU A 153 17.71 -13.00 10.94
N GLY A 154 17.87 -11.88 10.23
CA GLY A 154 19.15 -11.20 10.05
C GLY A 154 19.76 -10.73 11.37
N ALA A 155 18.96 -10.12 12.23
CA ALA A 155 19.40 -9.73 13.57
C ALA A 155 19.84 -10.95 14.40
N CYS A 156 19.02 -12.01 14.43
CA CYS A 156 19.38 -13.26 15.14
C CYS A 156 20.67 -13.88 14.62
N LYS A 157 20.86 -13.96 13.30
CA LYS A 157 22.09 -14.50 12.68
C LYS A 157 23.32 -13.65 12.98
N SER A 158 23.13 -12.36 13.18
CA SER A 158 24.20 -11.44 13.58
C SER A 158 24.51 -11.45 15.08
N GLY A 159 23.83 -12.32 15.85
CA GLY A 159 24.09 -12.54 17.28
C GLY A 159 23.38 -11.52 18.18
N TYR A 160 22.44 -10.76 17.68
CA TYR A 160 21.64 -9.83 18.49
C TYR A 160 20.58 -10.56 19.29
N GLN A 161 20.33 -10.07 20.50
CA GLN A 161 19.30 -10.60 21.41
C GLN A 161 18.04 -9.77 21.29
N LEU A 162 16.97 -10.37 20.80
CA LEU A 162 15.68 -9.71 20.64
C LEU A 162 15.11 -9.26 21.98
N ALA A 163 14.53 -8.05 22.01
CA ALA A 163 13.88 -7.50 23.21
C ALA A 163 12.47 -8.06 23.46
N ALA A 164 11.86 -8.69 22.45
CA ALA A 164 10.54 -9.31 22.51
C ALA A 164 10.48 -10.55 21.60
N SER A 165 9.38 -11.27 21.60
CA SER A 165 9.20 -12.39 20.67
C SER A 165 9.18 -11.93 19.21
N PRO A 166 9.63 -12.75 18.24
CA PRO A 166 9.53 -12.44 16.83
C PRO A 166 8.12 -12.06 16.38
N GLU A 167 7.10 -12.71 16.94
CA GLU A 167 5.70 -12.46 16.66
C GLU A 167 5.28 -11.07 17.15
N ASP A 168 5.60 -10.72 18.40
CA ASP A 168 5.29 -9.41 18.97
C ASP A 168 5.97 -8.26 18.22
N ILE A 169 7.24 -8.46 17.82
CA ILE A 169 7.98 -7.50 17.00
C ILE A 169 7.28 -7.30 15.65
N GLY A 170 6.86 -8.39 14.99
CA GLY A 170 6.15 -8.33 13.72
C GLY A 170 4.81 -7.59 13.85
N ILE A 171 4.04 -7.86 14.89
CA ILE A 171 2.77 -7.18 15.18
C ILE A 171 3.01 -5.69 15.46
N PHE A 172 4.04 -5.36 16.24
CA PHE A 172 4.40 -3.97 16.53
C PHE A 172 4.73 -3.19 15.26
N ILE A 173 5.55 -3.76 14.37
CA ILE A 173 5.94 -3.14 13.09
C ILE A 173 4.69 -2.88 12.23
N ALA A 174 3.84 -3.90 12.06
CA ALA A 174 2.62 -3.80 11.26
C ALA A 174 1.64 -2.75 11.82
N SER A 175 1.43 -2.75 13.14
CA SER A 175 0.55 -1.80 13.83
C SER A 175 1.08 -0.36 13.73
N SER A 176 2.40 -0.20 13.86
CA SER A 176 3.06 1.12 13.76
C SER A 176 2.95 1.67 12.34
N TYR A 177 3.18 0.84 11.31
CA TYR A 177 2.96 1.23 9.92
C TYR A 177 1.53 1.71 9.69
N ALA A 178 0.53 0.91 10.10
CA ALA A 178 -0.88 1.26 9.94
C ALA A 178 -1.24 2.56 10.70
N GLY A 179 -0.66 2.78 11.87
CA GLY A 179 -0.81 4.02 12.62
C GLY A 179 -0.25 5.23 11.89
N ILE A 180 0.97 5.13 11.35
CA ILE A 180 1.62 6.18 10.56
C ILE A 180 0.78 6.50 9.32
N GLU A 181 0.41 5.48 8.54
CA GLU A 181 -0.44 5.63 7.34
C GLU A 181 -1.73 6.37 7.67
N LYS A 182 -2.47 5.89 8.67
CA LYS A 182 -3.73 6.51 9.12
C LYS A 182 -3.55 7.99 9.45
N TYR A 183 -2.55 8.34 10.28
CA TYR A 183 -2.32 9.74 10.66
C TYR A 183 -1.93 10.61 9.48
N CYS A 184 -1.07 10.14 8.60
CA CYS A 184 -0.67 10.87 7.40
C CYS A 184 -1.88 11.17 6.50
N ILE A 185 -2.72 10.15 6.23
CA ILE A 185 -3.88 10.28 5.34
C ILE A 185 -4.96 11.16 5.95
N LEU A 186 -5.33 10.94 7.21
CA LEU A 186 -6.37 11.74 7.88
C LEU A 186 -5.97 13.21 7.96
N THR A 187 -4.70 13.49 8.24
CA THR A 187 -4.21 14.87 8.33
C THR A 187 -4.15 15.55 6.98
N HIS A 188 -3.66 14.84 5.95
CA HIS A 188 -3.37 15.44 4.65
C HIS A 188 -4.55 15.41 3.69
N CYS A 189 -5.26 14.28 3.62
CA CYS A 189 -6.33 14.10 2.63
C CYS A 189 -7.70 14.51 3.14
N TYR A 190 -7.95 14.41 4.46
CA TYR A 190 -9.26 14.63 5.03
C TYR A 190 -9.32 15.84 5.98
N GLY A 191 -8.20 16.47 6.30
CA GLY A 191 -8.14 17.68 7.13
C GLY A 191 -8.69 17.52 8.55
N THR A 192 -8.82 16.28 9.04
CA THR A 192 -9.54 15.95 10.28
C THR A 192 -8.67 15.97 11.53
N SER A 193 -7.37 16.33 11.45
CA SER A 193 -6.54 16.32 12.64
C SER A 193 -6.73 17.60 13.45
N ASP A 194 -7.33 17.46 14.63
CA ASP A 194 -7.29 18.47 15.69
C ASP A 194 -5.87 18.63 16.28
N LEU A 195 -4.96 17.74 15.91
CA LEU A 195 -3.56 17.80 16.30
C LEU A 195 -2.86 18.88 15.48
N LYS A 196 -2.49 19.97 16.13
CA LYS A 196 -1.63 21.03 15.57
C LYS A 196 -0.20 20.54 15.25
N ILE A 197 0.00 19.24 15.15
CA ILE A 197 1.29 18.60 14.92
C ILE A 197 1.41 18.36 13.41
N LYS A 198 2.42 18.95 12.80
CA LYS A 198 2.77 18.65 11.41
C LYS A 198 3.27 17.21 11.32
N VAL A 199 2.55 16.38 10.61
CA VAL A 199 2.92 14.98 10.37
C VAL A 199 3.86 14.93 9.17
N GLU A 200 5.08 14.47 9.40
CA GLU A 200 6.11 14.29 8.37
C GLU A 200 6.38 12.79 8.20
N PRO A 201 5.93 12.16 7.09
CA PRO A 201 6.03 10.71 6.92
C PRO A 201 7.44 10.17 7.11
N ARG A 202 8.44 10.76 6.44
CA ARG A 202 9.85 10.31 6.56
C ARG A 202 10.35 10.33 8.00
N LYS A 203 9.99 11.34 8.78
CA LYS A 203 10.40 11.46 10.18
C LYS A 203 9.77 10.36 11.04
N LEU A 204 8.49 10.06 10.81
CA LEU A 204 7.81 8.98 11.53
C LEU A 204 8.40 7.61 11.18
N PHE A 205 8.70 7.35 9.91
CA PHE A 205 9.34 6.11 9.50
C PHE A 205 10.78 6.00 10.03
N ARG A 206 11.50 7.11 10.16
CA ARG A 206 12.83 7.11 10.80
C ARG A 206 12.75 6.75 12.28
N THR A 207 11.78 7.32 13.02
CA THR A 207 11.51 6.94 14.41
C THR A 207 11.07 5.47 14.54
N LEU A 208 10.32 4.97 13.57
CA LEU A 208 9.96 3.54 13.51
C LEU A 208 11.22 2.68 13.31
N ALA A 209 12.14 3.07 12.44
CA ALA A 209 13.40 2.36 12.25
C ALA A 209 14.20 2.26 13.56
N ASP A 210 14.35 3.37 14.30
CA ASP A 210 14.99 3.36 15.60
C ASP A 210 14.32 2.37 16.56
N SER A 211 12.98 2.37 16.60
CA SER A 211 12.23 1.46 17.45
C SER A 211 12.42 -0.02 17.06
N ILE A 212 12.43 -0.33 15.76
CA ILE A 212 12.68 -1.68 15.24
C ILE A 212 14.09 -2.13 15.62
N ILE A 213 15.10 -1.29 15.40
CA ILE A 213 16.50 -1.60 15.72
C ILE A 213 16.64 -1.94 17.21
N LEU A 214 16.04 -1.16 18.10
CA LEU A 214 16.07 -1.42 19.55
C LEU A 214 15.37 -2.75 19.90
N LEU A 215 14.22 -3.03 19.31
CA LEU A 215 13.48 -4.29 19.51
C LEU A 215 14.27 -5.49 19.00
N LEU A 216 15.05 -5.33 17.95
CA LEU A 216 15.95 -6.36 17.40
C LEU A 216 17.27 -6.50 18.17
N GLY A 217 17.50 -5.69 19.23
CA GLY A 217 18.69 -5.75 20.09
C GLY A 217 19.87 -4.94 19.57
N GLY A 218 19.67 -4.13 18.53
CA GLY A 218 20.68 -3.24 17.97
C GLY A 218 20.83 -1.92 18.74
N LYS A 219 21.66 -1.03 18.20
CA LYS A 219 21.91 0.31 18.78
C LYS A 219 21.52 1.37 17.76
N THR A 220 20.87 2.41 18.23
CA THR A 220 20.53 3.58 17.42
C THR A 220 21.56 4.69 17.61
N ASN A 221 21.67 5.57 16.60
CA ASN A 221 22.55 6.75 16.68
C ASN A 221 21.96 7.91 17.53
N VAL A 222 20.83 7.70 18.20
CA VAL A 222 20.04 8.73 18.90
C VAL A 222 20.30 8.72 20.41
N LEU A 223 21.16 7.84 20.91
CA LEU A 223 21.59 7.81 22.33
C LEU A 223 23.06 8.11 22.47
#